data_31140398a02acc10905f75b1b3679113
#
_entry.id   31140398a02acc10905f75b1b3679113
#
_cell.length_a   1.000
_cell.length_b   1.000
_cell.length_c   1.000
_cell.angle_alpha   90.00
_cell.angle_beta   90.00
_cell.angle_gamma   90.00
#
_symmetry.space_group_name_H-M   'P 1'
#
loop_
_entity.id
_entity.type
_entity.pdbx_description
1 polymer ?
#
loop_
_entity_poly.entity_id
_entity_poly.type
_entity_poly.pdbx_seq_one_letter_code
_entity_poly.pdbx_strand_id
1 'polypeptide(L)'
;MKNDILKMAYSPENFRKQGHVLIDQLADHFNSSINRESEKVIRWSPPEDEYAYWKGFLKDGKTPKLFPEIIERSIHLHNPKYIGHQVCPPAPMASLSALISASLNNGAAVYEMGMVPTAMEKVITEFINAKIGYDENSRGFLTSGGTLANLTALLSARKAILDVDIWNEGQNQNLGIMVCEEAHYCIERAAKIMGLGNKGIIKIPASKGFNMDVSLLETYYKKALKENIKVFAVVGSAPSTATGMYDDLETLASFCSNHKLWLHVDGAHGGASIFSSKYKHTVKGIQHADSVVIDGHKMMM
;
A
#
# COMPACT_ATOMS: atom_id res chain seq x y z
N MET A 1 36.04 -22.78 15.09
CA MET A 1 34.78 -22.11 15.52
C MET A 1 34.22 -21.11 14.50
N LYS A 2 34.89 -20.00 14.11
CA LYS A 2 34.29 -19.07 13.13
C LYS A 2 34.00 -19.70 11.77
N ASN A 3 34.90 -20.53 11.22
CA ASN A 3 34.67 -21.21 9.94
C ASN A 3 33.56 -22.25 9.98
N ASP A 4 33.26 -22.85 11.13
CA ASP A 4 32.24 -23.88 11.25
C ASP A 4 30.86 -23.24 11.34
N ILE A 5 30.72 -22.07 11.97
CA ILE A 5 29.45 -21.32 12.02
C ILE A 5 29.05 -20.85 10.61
N LEU A 6 29.99 -20.32 9.82
CA LEU A 6 29.72 -19.90 8.45
C LEU A 6 29.33 -21.09 7.55
N LYS A 7 30.08 -22.20 7.64
CA LYS A 7 29.74 -23.43 6.90
C LYS A 7 28.31 -23.93 7.24
N MET A 8 27.93 -23.87 8.50
CA MET A 8 26.61 -24.28 8.93
C MET A 8 25.52 -23.29 8.44
N ALA A 9 25.79 -21.99 8.53
CA ALA A 9 24.83 -20.95 8.09
C ALA A 9 24.58 -20.97 6.59
N TYR A 10 25.60 -21.32 5.78
CA TYR A 10 25.49 -21.41 4.32
C TYR A 10 25.35 -22.84 3.80
N SER A 11 24.98 -23.81 4.67
CA SER A 11 24.81 -25.19 4.27
C SER A 11 23.52 -25.40 3.47
N PRO A 12 23.56 -25.82 2.19
CA PRO A 12 22.36 -26.15 1.43
C PRO A 12 21.57 -27.29 2.04
N GLU A 13 22.23 -28.22 2.71
CA GLU A 13 21.59 -29.35 3.38
C GLU A 13 20.78 -28.90 4.61
N ASN A 14 21.35 -28.02 5.43
CA ASN A 14 20.64 -27.42 6.53
C ASN A 14 19.44 -26.59 6.03
N PHE A 15 19.64 -25.79 4.99
CA PHE A 15 18.55 -25.04 4.36
C PHE A 15 17.42 -25.96 3.92
N ARG A 16 17.73 -27.05 3.21
CA ARG A 16 16.75 -28.06 2.78
C ARG A 16 15.98 -28.64 3.95
N LYS A 17 16.71 -29.14 4.96
CA LYS A 17 16.13 -29.79 6.13
C LYS A 17 15.19 -28.84 6.90
N GLN A 18 15.65 -27.62 7.20
CA GLN A 18 14.86 -26.63 7.94
C GLN A 18 13.70 -26.10 7.09
N GLY A 19 13.92 -25.93 5.78
CA GLY A 19 12.90 -25.47 4.85
C GLY A 19 11.72 -26.44 4.76
N HIS A 20 11.97 -27.76 4.64
CA HIS A 20 10.91 -28.75 4.64
C HIS A 20 10.08 -28.69 5.93
N VAL A 21 10.74 -28.65 7.09
CA VAL A 21 10.04 -28.56 8.40
C VAL A 21 9.22 -27.28 8.50
N LEU A 22 9.75 -26.13 8.03
CA LEU A 22 9.03 -24.86 8.06
C LEU A 22 7.81 -24.88 7.13
N ILE A 23 7.95 -25.43 5.94
CA ILE A 23 6.83 -25.53 4.98
C ILE A 23 5.72 -26.42 5.55
N ASP A 24 6.05 -27.56 6.15
CA ASP A 24 5.09 -28.43 6.80
C ASP A 24 4.36 -27.71 7.94
N GLN A 25 5.09 -27.01 8.82
CA GLN A 25 4.52 -26.22 9.91
C GLN A 25 3.57 -25.11 9.42
N LEU A 26 3.93 -24.41 8.32
CA LEU A 26 3.07 -23.40 7.73
C LEU A 26 1.83 -24.00 7.08
N ALA A 27 1.95 -25.14 6.41
CA ALA A 27 0.81 -25.84 5.84
C ALA A 27 -0.17 -26.31 6.93
N ASP A 28 0.34 -26.88 8.03
CA ASP A 28 -0.46 -27.27 9.20
C ASP A 28 -1.13 -26.05 9.84
N HIS A 29 -0.41 -24.93 9.96
CA HIS A 29 -0.96 -23.66 10.45
C HIS A 29 -2.10 -23.15 9.56
N PHE A 30 -1.94 -23.17 8.24
CA PHE A 30 -3.01 -22.76 7.31
C PHE A 30 -4.23 -23.68 7.47
N ASN A 31 -4.01 -24.98 7.50
CA ASN A 31 -5.09 -25.95 7.65
C ASN A 31 -5.86 -25.75 8.97
N SER A 32 -5.16 -25.67 10.09
CA SER A 32 -5.79 -25.48 11.41
C SER A 32 -6.50 -24.13 11.52
N SER A 33 -5.93 -23.08 10.93
CA SER A 33 -6.54 -21.74 10.92
C SER A 33 -7.83 -21.73 10.11
N ILE A 34 -7.81 -22.26 8.88
CA ILE A 34 -8.99 -22.32 7.98
C ILE A 34 -10.10 -23.16 8.61
N ASN A 35 -9.78 -24.27 9.23
CA ASN A 35 -10.71 -25.19 9.87
C ASN A 35 -11.18 -24.73 11.27
N ARG A 36 -10.74 -23.54 11.73
CA ARG A 36 -11.10 -22.98 13.05
C ARG A 36 -10.66 -23.82 14.24
N GLU A 37 -9.63 -24.63 14.07
CA GLU A 37 -9.07 -25.47 15.13
C GLU A 37 -8.25 -24.65 16.13
N SER A 38 -7.79 -23.45 15.71
CA SER A 38 -7.08 -22.50 16.56
C SER A 38 -8.02 -21.91 17.62
N GLU A 39 -7.70 -22.08 18.87
CA GLU A 39 -8.52 -21.58 19.99
C GLU A 39 -8.56 -20.04 20.01
N LYS A 40 -7.43 -19.41 19.73
CA LYS A 40 -7.26 -17.94 19.69
C LYS A 40 -6.73 -17.49 18.34
N VAL A 41 -7.44 -16.57 17.70
CA VAL A 41 -7.05 -15.96 16.44
C VAL A 41 -6.04 -14.83 16.66
N ILE A 42 -6.23 -14.06 17.74
CA ILE A 42 -5.35 -12.99 18.18
C ILE A 42 -4.90 -13.31 19.60
N ARG A 43 -3.62 -13.56 19.77
CA ARG A 43 -2.98 -13.75 21.07
C ARG A 43 -2.44 -12.41 21.57
N TRP A 44 -3.36 -11.52 21.90
CA TRP A 44 -2.99 -10.20 22.36
C TRP A 44 -2.18 -10.28 23.67
N SER A 45 -1.08 -9.54 23.69
CA SER A 45 -0.21 -9.35 24.83
C SER A 45 0.17 -7.87 24.92
N PRO A 46 0.34 -7.29 26.14
CA PRO A 46 0.91 -5.96 26.28
C PRO A 46 2.27 -5.86 25.56
N PRO A 47 2.59 -4.71 24.92
CA PRO A 47 3.86 -4.55 24.19
C PRO A 47 5.10 -4.85 25.03
N GLU A 48 5.09 -4.46 26.31
CA GLU A 48 6.20 -4.66 27.24
C GLU A 48 6.41 -6.15 27.55
N ASP A 49 5.33 -6.91 27.71
CA ASP A 49 5.38 -8.35 28.01
C ASP A 49 5.88 -9.11 26.78
N GLU A 50 5.40 -8.75 25.58
CA GLU A 50 5.85 -9.35 24.33
C GLU A 50 7.33 -9.07 24.07
N TYR A 51 7.76 -7.83 24.31
CA TYR A 51 9.18 -7.46 24.24
C TYR A 51 10.04 -8.25 25.23
N ALA A 52 9.61 -8.35 26.49
CA ALA A 52 10.33 -9.10 27.53
C ALA A 52 10.44 -10.58 27.18
N TYR A 53 9.36 -11.15 26.65
CA TYR A 53 9.34 -12.54 26.18
C TYR A 53 10.41 -12.77 25.09
N TRP A 54 10.40 -12.00 24.00
CA TRP A 54 11.35 -12.17 22.91
C TRP A 54 12.79 -11.88 23.30
N LYS A 55 13.01 -10.90 24.18
CA LYS A 55 14.34 -10.62 24.74
C LYS A 55 14.88 -11.80 25.52
N GLY A 56 14.06 -12.44 26.36
CA GLY A 56 14.42 -13.67 27.10
C GLY A 56 14.64 -14.84 26.16
N PHE A 57 13.74 -15.07 25.23
CA PHE A 57 13.80 -16.16 24.27
C PHE A 57 15.10 -16.17 23.44
N LEU A 58 15.47 -15.00 22.91
CA LEU A 58 16.71 -14.86 22.11
C LEU A 58 17.98 -14.97 22.98
N LYS A 59 17.94 -14.49 24.22
CA LYS A 59 19.05 -14.63 25.17
C LYS A 59 19.33 -16.09 25.53
N ASP A 60 18.27 -16.89 25.67
CA ASP A 60 18.37 -18.31 26.02
C ASP A 60 18.83 -19.18 24.84
N GLY A 61 18.96 -18.63 23.63
CA GLY A 61 19.45 -19.33 22.45
C GLY A 61 18.53 -20.47 21.97
N LYS A 62 17.21 -20.38 22.23
CA LYS A 62 16.21 -21.40 21.86
C LYS A 62 15.90 -21.42 20.37
N THR A 63 16.90 -21.31 19.52
CA THR A 63 16.80 -21.20 18.05
C THR A 63 15.97 -22.31 17.39
N PRO A 64 16.02 -23.58 17.83
CA PRO A 64 15.19 -24.63 17.21
C PRO A 64 13.68 -24.43 17.34
N LYS A 65 13.25 -23.62 18.31
CA LYS A 65 11.84 -23.28 18.57
C LYS A 65 11.41 -21.96 17.93
N LEU A 66 12.31 -21.27 17.26
CA LEU A 66 12.05 -19.90 16.79
C LEU A 66 10.84 -19.82 15.84
N PHE A 67 10.80 -20.64 14.81
CA PHE A 67 9.70 -20.62 13.84
C PHE A 67 8.36 -21.04 14.44
N PRO A 68 8.27 -22.14 15.19
CA PRO A 68 7.03 -22.49 15.90
C PRO A 68 6.52 -21.35 16.81
N GLU A 69 7.39 -20.73 17.58
CA GLU A 69 7.00 -19.61 18.46
C GLU A 69 6.51 -18.40 17.69
N ILE A 70 7.16 -18.03 16.57
CA ILE A 70 6.71 -16.94 15.70
C ILE A 70 5.31 -17.25 15.16
N ILE A 71 5.08 -18.46 14.63
CA ILE A 71 3.79 -18.86 14.07
C ILE A 71 2.72 -18.82 15.16
N GLU A 72 2.98 -19.41 16.30
CA GLU A 72 2.04 -19.56 17.41
C GLU A 72 1.61 -18.20 18.01
N ARG A 73 2.54 -17.23 18.11
CA ARG A 73 2.28 -15.91 18.69
C ARG A 73 1.79 -14.89 17.68
N SER A 74 1.81 -15.20 16.39
CA SER A 74 1.32 -14.30 15.35
C SER A 74 -0.20 -14.28 15.27
N ILE A 75 -0.74 -13.27 14.58
CA ILE A 75 -2.17 -13.18 14.26
C ILE A 75 -2.49 -14.18 13.16
N HIS A 76 -3.52 -15.00 13.38
CA HIS A 76 -3.92 -16.07 12.45
C HIS A 76 -4.89 -15.54 11.38
N LEU A 77 -4.38 -14.83 10.40
CA LEU A 77 -5.18 -14.16 9.35
C LEU A 77 -6.07 -15.09 8.53
N HIS A 78 -5.65 -16.35 8.33
CA HIS A 78 -6.43 -17.36 7.59
C HIS A 78 -7.65 -17.89 8.37
N ASN A 79 -7.79 -17.55 9.65
CA ASN A 79 -8.91 -18.00 10.44
C ASN A 79 -10.17 -17.18 10.11
N PRO A 80 -11.31 -17.81 9.72
CA PRO A 80 -12.54 -17.10 9.39
C PRO A 80 -13.15 -16.26 10.53
N LYS A 81 -12.67 -16.40 11.76
CA LYS A 81 -13.04 -15.57 12.91
C LYS A 81 -12.22 -14.28 13.00
N TYR A 82 -11.19 -14.11 12.14
CA TYR A 82 -10.42 -12.88 12.14
C TYR A 82 -11.25 -11.74 11.54
N ILE A 83 -11.49 -10.74 12.37
CA ILE A 83 -12.10 -9.47 11.98
C ILE A 83 -11.17 -8.38 12.53
N GLY A 84 -10.33 -7.84 11.67
CA GLY A 84 -9.32 -6.87 12.09
C GLY A 84 -9.02 -5.87 10.99
N HIS A 85 -7.81 -5.31 11.01
CA HIS A 85 -7.35 -4.36 10.03
C HIS A 85 -7.53 -4.87 8.59
N GLN A 86 -7.55 -3.95 7.63
CA GLN A 86 -7.79 -4.20 6.21
C GLN A 86 -6.63 -4.95 5.54
N VAL A 87 -6.30 -6.11 6.06
CA VAL A 87 -5.32 -7.04 5.49
C VAL A 87 -6.02 -8.35 5.16
N CYS A 88 -5.76 -8.87 3.97
CA CYS A 88 -6.25 -10.17 3.55
C CYS A 88 -5.30 -11.28 4.01
N PRO A 89 -5.80 -12.52 4.23
CA PRO A 89 -4.92 -13.66 4.34
C PRO A 89 -4.14 -13.82 3.04
N PRO A 90 -2.79 -13.91 3.09
CA PRO A 90 -1.99 -14.04 1.87
C PRO A 90 -2.24 -15.39 1.20
N ALA A 91 -2.27 -15.39 -0.13
CA ALA A 91 -2.29 -16.64 -0.87
C ALA A 91 -1.00 -17.45 -0.57
N PRO A 92 -1.06 -18.78 -0.28
CA PRO A 92 0.13 -19.57 0.05
C PRO A 92 1.24 -19.49 -1.01
N MET A 93 0.86 -19.35 -2.30
CA MET A 93 1.82 -19.14 -3.40
C MET A 93 2.60 -17.84 -3.28
N ALA A 94 2.02 -16.79 -2.70
CA ALA A 94 2.72 -15.53 -2.44
C ALA A 94 3.85 -15.72 -1.42
N SER A 95 3.65 -16.57 -0.40
CA SER A 95 4.68 -16.93 0.58
C SER A 95 5.86 -17.66 -0.08
N LEU A 96 5.59 -18.59 -1.01
CA LEU A 96 6.66 -19.27 -1.76
C LEU A 96 7.42 -18.31 -2.68
N SER A 97 6.73 -17.36 -3.31
CA SER A 97 7.36 -16.31 -4.13
C SER A 97 8.26 -15.40 -3.28
N ALA A 98 7.82 -15.06 -2.06
CA ALA A 98 8.64 -14.30 -1.11
C ALA A 98 9.90 -15.07 -0.68
N LEU A 99 9.81 -16.39 -0.50
CA LEU A 99 10.97 -17.25 -0.21
C LEU A 99 11.99 -17.21 -1.36
N ILE A 100 11.55 -17.28 -2.61
CA ILE A 100 12.41 -17.14 -3.79
C ILE A 100 13.10 -15.77 -3.79
N SER A 101 12.31 -14.71 -3.63
CA SER A 101 12.82 -13.33 -3.61
C SER A 101 13.89 -13.12 -2.52
N ALA A 102 13.62 -13.58 -1.31
CA ALA A 102 14.57 -13.50 -0.19
C ALA A 102 15.83 -14.34 -0.42
N SER A 103 15.70 -15.53 -1.03
CA SER A 103 16.83 -16.43 -1.29
C SER A 103 17.76 -15.92 -2.38
N LEU A 104 17.21 -15.30 -3.43
CA LEU A 104 17.99 -14.77 -4.55
C LEU A 104 18.54 -13.38 -4.27
N ASN A 105 17.87 -12.59 -3.43
CA ASN A 105 18.26 -11.24 -3.03
C ASN A 105 18.67 -10.33 -4.20
N ASN A 106 17.92 -10.43 -5.32
CA ASN A 106 18.18 -9.58 -6.48
C ASN A 106 17.65 -8.16 -6.23
N GLY A 107 18.55 -7.19 -6.31
CA GLY A 107 18.19 -5.78 -6.15
C GLY A 107 17.73 -5.17 -7.47
N ALA A 108 16.71 -4.31 -7.40
CA ALA A 108 16.20 -3.59 -8.58
C ALA A 108 16.71 -2.14 -8.67
N ALA A 109 17.85 -1.83 -8.05
CA ALA A 109 18.43 -0.49 -8.09
C ALA A 109 18.97 -0.14 -9.49
N VAL A 110 19.51 -1.14 -10.19
CA VAL A 110 19.92 -1.08 -11.59
C VAL A 110 19.54 -2.39 -12.27
N TYR A 111 19.29 -2.32 -13.58
CA TYR A 111 18.78 -3.48 -14.34
C TYR A 111 19.67 -4.73 -14.22
N GLU A 112 20.99 -4.56 -14.27
CA GLU A 112 21.97 -5.65 -14.22
C GLU A 112 21.95 -6.43 -12.88
N MET A 113 21.50 -5.82 -11.80
CA MET A 113 21.34 -6.47 -10.50
C MET A 113 20.03 -7.22 -10.36
N GLY A 114 19.01 -6.84 -11.13
CA GLY A 114 17.66 -7.36 -10.99
C GLY A 114 16.90 -7.47 -12.31
N MET A 115 17.46 -8.13 -13.30
CA MET A 115 16.85 -8.29 -14.64
C MET A 115 15.44 -8.87 -14.57
N VAL A 116 15.27 -9.97 -13.85
CA VAL A 116 13.99 -10.68 -13.75
C VAL A 116 12.94 -9.85 -12.99
N PRO A 117 13.19 -9.39 -11.74
CA PRO A 117 12.19 -8.58 -11.02
C PRO A 117 11.84 -7.29 -11.74
N THR A 118 12.79 -6.61 -12.40
CA THR A 118 12.51 -5.39 -13.18
C THR A 118 11.60 -5.68 -14.39
N ALA A 119 11.86 -6.76 -15.11
CA ALA A 119 10.99 -7.16 -16.23
C ALA A 119 9.60 -7.58 -15.77
N MET A 120 9.49 -8.32 -14.68
CA MET A 120 8.22 -8.75 -14.11
C MET A 120 7.41 -7.56 -13.59
N GLU A 121 8.05 -6.59 -12.92
CA GLU A 121 7.42 -5.35 -12.48
C GLU A 121 6.75 -4.63 -13.65
N LYS A 122 7.46 -4.47 -14.76
CA LYS A 122 6.93 -3.85 -15.96
C LYS A 122 5.71 -4.59 -16.50
N VAL A 123 5.80 -5.91 -16.64
CA VAL A 123 4.66 -6.74 -17.12
C VAL A 123 3.45 -6.61 -16.21
N ILE A 124 3.63 -6.66 -14.89
CA ILE A 124 2.53 -6.55 -13.92
C ILE A 124 1.90 -5.17 -13.96
N THR A 125 2.72 -4.11 -14.01
CA THR A 125 2.19 -2.75 -14.04
C THR A 125 1.49 -2.43 -15.36
N GLU A 126 1.98 -2.90 -16.50
CA GLU A 126 1.28 -2.80 -17.81
C GLU A 126 -0.06 -3.55 -17.78
N PHE A 127 -0.11 -4.73 -17.18
CA PHE A 127 -1.36 -5.48 -17.02
C PHE A 127 -2.37 -4.71 -16.15
N ILE A 128 -1.92 -4.13 -15.04
CA ILE A 128 -2.80 -3.33 -14.15
C ILE A 128 -3.27 -2.07 -14.89
N ASN A 129 -2.39 -1.36 -15.59
CA ASN A 129 -2.71 -0.16 -16.36
C ASN A 129 -3.80 -0.46 -17.41
N ALA A 130 -3.67 -1.56 -18.13
CA ALA A 130 -4.70 -1.98 -19.10
C ALA A 130 -6.05 -2.30 -18.42
N LYS A 131 -6.05 -2.84 -17.19
CA LYS A 131 -7.29 -3.10 -16.43
C LYS A 131 -7.94 -1.83 -15.89
N ILE A 132 -7.15 -0.81 -15.57
CA ILE A 132 -7.64 0.54 -15.22
C ILE A 132 -8.28 1.19 -16.46
N GLY A 133 -7.78 0.92 -17.65
CA GLY A 133 -8.20 1.53 -18.93
C GLY A 133 -7.22 2.60 -19.41
N TYR A 134 -5.98 2.56 -18.95
CA TYR A 134 -4.90 3.43 -19.42
C TYR A 134 -4.34 2.94 -20.76
N ASP A 135 -3.70 3.86 -21.50
CA ASP A 135 -3.04 3.57 -22.78
C ASP A 135 -1.58 3.05 -22.58
N GLU A 136 -0.92 2.76 -23.70
CA GLU A 136 0.45 2.25 -23.72
C GLU A 136 1.52 3.26 -23.25
N ASN A 137 1.18 4.54 -23.10
CA ASN A 137 2.09 5.57 -22.58
C ASN A 137 2.13 5.59 -21.06
N SER A 138 1.16 4.96 -20.41
CA SER A 138 1.10 4.84 -18.95
C SER A 138 2.27 4.02 -18.40
N ARG A 139 2.74 4.37 -17.22
CA ARG A 139 3.84 3.67 -16.53
C ARG A 139 3.47 3.40 -15.09
N GLY A 140 4.04 2.34 -14.54
CA GLY A 140 3.87 1.99 -13.14
C GLY A 140 5.14 1.37 -12.57
N PHE A 141 5.22 1.32 -11.25
CA PHE A 141 6.29 0.65 -10.51
C PHE A 141 5.80 0.26 -9.12
N LEU A 142 6.51 -0.67 -8.49
CA LEU A 142 6.20 -1.15 -7.15
C LEU A 142 6.91 -0.32 -6.08
N THR A 143 6.23 -0.11 -4.97
CA THR A 143 6.78 0.53 -3.78
C THR A 143 6.65 -0.39 -2.56
N SER A 144 7.24 0.00 -1.45
CA SER A 144 7.13 -0.76 -0.19
C SER A 144 5.75 -0.67 0.48
N GLY A 145 4.80 0.05 -0.12
CA GLY A 145 3.42 0.16 0.36
C GLY A 145 2.75 1.46 -0.05
N GLY A 146 1.41 1.53 0.13
CA GLY A 146 0.55 2.62 -0.32
C GLY A 146 0.98 4.00 0.14
N THR A 147 1.58 4.13 1.33
CA THR A 147 2.07 5.44 1.81
C THR A 147 3.15 6.03 0.90
N LEU A 148 4.14 5.23 0.49
CA LEU A 148 5.20 5.68 -0.42
C LEU A 148 4.65 5.84 -1.84
N ALA A 149 3.74 4.98 -2.27
CA ALA A 149 3.09 5.08 -3.57
C ALA A 149 2.30 6.40 -3.70
N ASN A 150 1.47 6.74 -2.70
CA ASN A 150 0.72 8.00 -2.67
C ASN A 150 1.65 9.22 -2.63
N LEU A 151 2.72 9.20 -1.83
CA LEU A 151 3.71 10.28 -1.83
C LEU A 151 4.34 10.46 -3.21
N THR A 152 4.73 9.38 -3.89
CA THR A 152 5.35 9.45 -5.21
C THR A 152 4.38 9.97 -6.26
N ALA A 153 3.11 9.54 -6.22
CA ALA A 153 2.07 10.06 -7.10
C ALA A 153 1.87 11.58 -6.93
N LEU A 154 1.82 12.06 -5.67
CA LEU A 154 1.68 13.50 -5.40
C LEU A 154 2.92 14.32 -5.78
N LEU A 155 4.13 13.74 -5.66
CA LEU A 155 5.36 14.36 -6.18
C LEU A 155 5.32 14.47 -7.71
N SER A 156 4.83 13.43 -8.40
CA SER A 156 4.64 13.43 -9.86
C SER A 156 3.61 14.46 -10.27
N ALA A 157 2.47 14.54 -9.56
CA ALA A 157 1.42 15.55 -9.77
C ALA A 157 2.00 16.96 -9.65
N ARG A 158 2.76 17.23 -8.60
CA ARG A 158 3.40 18.52 -8.38
C ARG A 158 4.35 18.88 -9.52
N LYS A 159 5.18 17.93 -9.98
CA LYS A 159 6.11 18.16 -11.10
C LYS A 159 5.38 18.40 -12.43
N ALA A 160 4.26 17.69 -12.66
CA ALA A 160 3.53 17.78 -13.93
C ALA A 160 2.70 19.07 -14.07
N ILE A 161 2.13 19.54 -12.95
CA ILE A 161 1.18 20.69 -12.98
C ILE A 161 1.86 22.05 -12.79
N LEU A 162 3.04 22.06 -12.18
CA LEU A 162 3.71 23.32 -11.87
C LEU A 162 4.82 23.65 -12.87
N ASP A 163 4.82 24.87 -13.37
CA ASP A 163 5.84 25.41 -14.30
C ASP A 163 7.16 25.80 -13.59
N VAL A 164 7.30 25.48 -12.30
CA VAL A 164 8.47 25.82 -11.47
C VAL A 164 9.29 24.55 -11.21
N ASP A 165 10.60 24.64 -11.36
CA ASP A 165 11.51 23.54 -11.04
C ASP A 165 11.78 23.46 -9.52
N ILE A 166 10.76 22.99 -8.79
CA ILE A 166 10.86 22.83 -7.33
C ILE A 166 12.00 21.88 -6.92
N TRP A 167 12.39 20.97 -7.81
CA TRP A 167 13.47 20.03 -7.52
C TRP A 167 14.83 20.74 -7.33
N ASN A 168 15.14 21.71 -8.19
CA ASN A 168 16.40 22.43 -8.15
C ASN A 168 16.32 23.77 -7.39
N GLU A 169 15.16 24.41 -7.41
CA GLU A 169 14.99 25.77 -6.87
C GLU A 169 14.31 25.80 -5.51
N GLY A 170 13.77 24.66 -5.05
CA GLY A 170 12.98 24.61 -3.82
C GLY A 170 11.57 25.17 -4.00
N GLN A 171 10.78 25.16 -2.93
CA GLN A 171 9.41 25.63 -2.95
C GLN A 171 9.29 27.04 -2.38
N ASN A 172 8.82 27.97 -3.20
CA ASN A 172 8.60 29.39 -2.84
C ASN A 172 7.13 29.82 -2.99
N GLN A 173 6.21 28.89 -3.30
CA GLN A 173 4.79 29.14 -3.47
C GLN A 173 3.97 28.39 -2.42
N ASN A 174 2.80 28.95 -2.07
CA ASN A 174 1.83 28.22 -1.27
C ASN A 174 1.10 27.23 -2.15
N LEU A 175 1.44 25.96 -2.01
CA LEU A 175 0.85 24.87 -2.78
C LEU A 175 -0.18 24.11 -1.95
N GLY A 176 -1.17 23.50 -2.61
CA GLY A 176 -2.20 22.73 -1.93
C GLY A 176 -2.74 21.57 -2.74
N ILE A 177 -3.31 20.63 -2.01
CA ILE A 177 -4.11 19.50 -2.52
C ILE A 177 -5.50 19.54 -1.90
N MET A 178 -6.49 19.11 -2.64
CA MET A 178 -7.86 18.92 -2.14
C MET A 178 -8.09 17.44 -1.86
N VAL A 179 -8.68 17.12 -0.71
CA VAL A 179 -8.87 15.73 -0.25
C VAL A 179 -10.08 15.65 0.67
N CYS A 180 -10.80 14.52 0.66
CA CYS A 180 -11.87 14.28 1.64
C CYS A 180 -11.32 14.28 3.07
N GLU A 181 -12.08 14.80 4.03
CA GLU A 181 -11.71 14.74 5.47
C GLU A 181 -11.56 13.31 5.99
N GLU A 182 -12.27 12.35 5.36
CA GLU A 182 -12.22 10.92 5.67
C GLU A 182 -11.11 10.16 4.91
N ALA A 183 -10.23 10.85 4.16
CA ALA A 183 -9.14 10.22 3.45
C ALA A 183 -8.12 9.60 4.40
N HIS A 184 -7.40 8.60 3.93
CA HIS A 184 -6.35 7.97 4.71
C HIS A 184 -5.26 8.99 5.09
N TYR A 185 -4.82 8.94 6.34
CA TYR A 185 -3.85 9.90 6.91
C TYR A 185 -2.51 9.99 6.13
N CYS A 186 -2.19 9.00 5.29
CA CYS A 186 -0.97 9.03 4.48
C CYS A 186 -0.95 10.18 3.48
N ILE A 187 -2.11 10.63 2.99
CA ILE A 187 -2.22 11.78 2.08
C ILE A 187 -1.83 13.07 2.79
N GLU A 188 -2.37 13.28 3.99
CA GLU A 188 -1.98 14.42 4.83
C GLU A 188 -0.49 14.37 5.19
N ARG A 189 0.02 13.18 5.51
CA ARG A 189 1.45 12.96 5.79
C ARG A 189 2.31 13.26 4.58
N ALA A 190 1.92 12.81 3.39
CA ALA A 190 2.62 13.10 2.14
C ALA A 190 2.68 14.62 1.88
N ALA A 191 1.56 15.32 2.02
CA ALA A 191 1.50 16.78 1.89
C ALA A 191 2.45 17.49 2.87
N LYS A 192 2.50 17.06 4.12
CA LYS A 192 3.43 17.61 5.14
C LYS A 192 4.90 17.32 4.82
N ILE A 193 5.23 16.11 4.36
CA ILE A 193 6.59 15.74 3.91
C ILE A 193 7.01 16.60 2.72
N MET A 194 6.08 16.88 1.80
CA MET A 194 6.30 17.76 0.64
C MET A 194 6.45 19.25 1.00
N GLY A 195 6.30 19.60 2.28
CA GLY A 195 6.41 21.00 2.75
C GLY A 195 5.17 21.86 2.51
N LEU A 196 4.01 21.28 2.22
CA LEU A 196 2.77 22.05 2.01
C LEU A 196 2.20 22.61 3.32
N GLY A 197 2.56 22.01 4.45
CA GLY A 197 2.01 22.38 5.76
C GLY A 197 0.50 22.12 5.87
N ASN A 198 -0.10 22.50 6.99
CA ASN A 198 -1.55 22.31 7.20
C ASN A 198 -2.41 23.16 6.25
N LYS A 199 -1.93 24.36 5.86
CA LYS A 199 -2.66 25.25 4.94
C LYS A 199 -2.80 24.68 3.54
N GLY A 200 -1.82 23.89 3.08
CA GLY A 200 -1.86 23.24 1.79
C GLY A 200 -2.74 21.97 1.74
N ILE A 201 -3.39 21.59 2.85
CA ILE A 201 -4.29 20.45 2.91
C ILE A 201 -5.72 20.97 2.98
N ILE A 202 -6.39 21.07 1.81
CA ILE A 202 -7.75 21.57 1.69
C ILE A 202 -8.71 20.39 1.90
N LYS A 203 -9.20 20.25 3.13
CA LYS A 203 -10.14 19.19 3.50
C LYS A 203 -11.55 19.52 3.03
N ILE A 204 -12.09 18.71 2.15
CA ILE A 204 -13.49 18.77 1.71
C ILE A 204 -14.32 17.93 2.69
N PRO A 205 -15.39 18.46 3.25
CA PRO A 205 -16.28 17.70 4.12
C PRO A 205 -16.81 16.44 3.45
N ALA A 206 -17.06 15.42 4.25
CA ALA A 206 -17.77 14.25 3.79
C ALA A 206 -19.27 14.52 3.66
N SER A 207 -19.89 13.89 2.68
CA SER A 207 -21.34 13.85 2.53
C SER A 207 -21.98 13.00 3.66
N LYS A 208 -23.31 12.97 3.72
CA LYS A 208 -24.03 12.02 4.60
C LYS A 208 -23.71 10.55 4.31
N GLY A 209 -23.18 10.26 3.13
CA GLY A 209 -22.72 8.94 2.71
C GLY A 209 -21.27 8.64 3.06
N PHE A 210 -20.57 9.52 3.79
CA PHE A 210 -19.15 9.38 4.18
C PHE A 210 -18.14 9.32 3.02
N ASN A 211 -18.53 9.75 1.83
CA ASN A 211 -17.65 10.04 0.70
C ASN A 211 -17.50 11.54 0.55
N MET A 212 -16.54 12.00 -0.25
CA MET A 212 -16.32 13.44 -0.49
C MET A 212 -17.61 14.12 -0.97
N ASP A 213 -18.02 15.22 -0.33
CA ASP A 213 -19.12 16.05 -0.85
C ASP A 213 -18.63 16.86 -2.06
N VAL A 214 -18.79 16.27 -3.24
CA VAL A 214 -18.34 16.86 -4.51
C VAL A 214 -19.03 18.18 -4.85
N SER A 215 -20.19 18.49 -4.24
CA SER A 215 -20.89 19.76 -4.44
C SER A 215 -20.12 20.95 -3.85
N LEU A 216 -19.21 20.69 -2.92
CA LEU A 216 -18.39 21.69 -2.24
C LEU A 216 -17.05 21.97 -2.93
N LEU A 217 -16.66 21.16 -3.91
CA LEU A 217 -15.34 21.30 -4.59
C LEU A 217 -15.06 22.72 -5.06
N GLU A 218 -15.99 23.31 -5.80
CA GLU A 218 -15.84 24.64 -6.37
C GLU A 218 -15.69 25.73 -5.27
N THR A 219 -16.42 25.59 -4.19
CA THR A 219 -16.39 26.52 -3.05
C THR A 219 -15.02 26.50 -2.37
N TYR A 220 -14.50 25.31 -2.08
CA TYR A 220 -13.21 25.15 -1.41
C TYR A 220 -12.04 25.50 -2.31
N TYR A 221 -12.14 25.21 -3.61
CA TYR A 221 -11.15 25.62 -4.60
C TYR A 221 -11.04 27.14 -4.68
N LYS A 222 -12.19 27.85 -4.81
CA LYS A 222 -12.20 29.32 -4.82
C LYS A 222 -11.69 29.93 -3.53
N LYS A 223 -11.97 29.29 -2.39
CA LYS A 223 -11.42 29.73 -1.09
C LYS A 223 -9.90 29.58 -1.08
N ALA A 224 -9.35 28.46 -1.53
CA ALA A 224 -7.91 28.25 -1.59
C ALA A 224 -7.23 29.32 -2.48
N LEU A 225 -7.81 29.64 -3.65
CA LEU A 225 -7.28 30.69 -4.54
C LEU A 225 -7.29 32.07 -3.86
N LYS A 226 -8.33 32.43 -3.12
CA LYS A 226 -8.38 33.69 -2.37
C LYS A 226 -7.31 33.78 -1.28
N GLU A 227 -6.90 32.65 -0.74
CA GLU A 227 -5.82 32.52 0.25
C GLU A 227 -4.42 32.40 -0.41
N ASN A 228 -4.32 32.65 -1.73
CA ASN A 228 -3.11 32.50 -2.55
C ASN A 228 -2.49 31.08 -2.44
N ILE A 229 -3.32 30.06 -2.34
CA ILE A 229 -2.89 28.66 -2.38
C ILE A 229 -3.12 28.13 -3.80
N LYS A 230 -2.04 27.77 -4.49
CA LYS A 230 -2.10 27.12 -5.81
C LYS A 230 -2.39 25.64 -5.61
N VAL A 231 -3.62 25.23 -5.84
CA VAL A 231 -4.01 23.83 -5.84
C VAL A 231 -3.44 23.14 -7.08
N PHE A 232 -2.80 21.99 -6.92
CA PHE A 232 -2.24 21.24 -8.05
C PHE A 232 -2.87 19.84 -8.21
N ALA A 233 -3.50 19.28 -7.16
CA ALA A 233 -4.11 17.97 -7.22
C ALA A 233 -5.39 17.86 -6.39
N VAL A 234 -6.27 16.96 -6.81
CA VAL A 234 -7.38 16.44 -6.03
C VAL A 234 -7.13 14.96 -5.80
N VAL A 235 -7.38 14.49 -4.58
CA VAL A 235 -7.21 13.09 -4.21
C VAL A 235 -8.58 12.47 -3.94
N GLY A 236 -8.97 11.49 -4.73
CA GLY A 236 -10.16 10.67 -4.52
C GLY A 236 -9.81 9.37 -3.80
N SER A 237 -10.61 8.95 -2.84
CA SER A 237 -10.46 7.69 -2.10
C SER A 237 -11.26 6.57 -2.74
N ALA A 238 -10.63 5.41 -2.94
CA ALA A 238 -11.30 4.25 -3.53
C ALA A 238 -10.97 2.93 -2.79
N PRO A 239 -11.60 2.69 -1.65
CA PRO A 239 -12.41 3.58 -0.80
C PRO A 239 -11.61 4.27 0.31
N SER A 240 -12.28 5.14 1.10
CA SER A 240 -11.77 5.61 2.39
C SER A 240 -11.54 4.44 3.34
N THR A 241 -10.42 4.47 4.05
CA THR A 241 -10.06 3.42 5.01
C THR A 241 -11.02 3.33 6.19
N ALA A 242 -11.50 4.46 6.69
CA ALA A 242 -12.35 4.52 7.88
C ALA A 242 -13.77 4.07 7.60
N THR A 243 -14.33 4.42 6.45
CA THR A 243 -15.75 4.25 6.15
C THR A 243 -16.05 3.18 5.09
N GLY A 244 -15.06 2.82 4.28
CA GLY A 244 -15.24 1.91 3.15
C GLY A 244 -16.00 2.53 1.97
N MET A 245 -16.26 3.84 1.99
CA MET A 245 -17.02 4.54 0.96
C MET A 245 -16.10 5.08 -0.13
N TYR A 246 -16.55 4.93 -1.37
CA TYR A 246 -15.84 5.38 -2.58
C TYR A 246 -16.26 6.80 -2.92
N ASP A 247 -15.30 7.64 -3.27
CA ASP A 247 -15.58 8.97 -3.80
C ASP A 247 -16.10 8.89 -5.25
N ASP A 248 -16.87 9.90 -5.69
CA ASP A 248 -17.37 10.00 -7.06
C ASP A 248 -16.24 10.42 -8.01
N LEU A 249 -15.51 9.42 -8.53
CA LEU A 249 -14.34 9.65 -9.38
C LEU A 249 -14.70 10.30 -10.72
N GLU A 250 -15.92 10.11 -11.26
CA GLU A 250 -16.36 10.77 -12.51
C GLU A 250 -16.52 12.27 -12.32
N THR A 251 -17.15 12.67 -11.21
CA THR A 251 -17.29 14.09 -10.87
C THR A 251 -15.93 14.72 -10.55
N LEU A 252 -15.06 14.02 -9.81
CA LEU A 252 -13.70 14.47 -9.53
C LEU A 252 -12.88 14.65 -10.82
N ALA A 253 -12.96 13.70 -11.76
CA ALA A 253 -12.27 13.79 -13.05
C ALA A 253 -12.74 15.00 -13.87
N SER A 254 -14.06 15.24 -13.93
CA SER A 254 -14.64 16.39 -14.60
C SER A 254 -14.17 17.71 -13.97
N PHE A 255 -14.16 17.79 -12.64
CA PHE A 255 -13.65 18.95 -11.92
C PHE A 255 -12.17 19.20 -12.19
N CYS A 256 -11.34 18.17 -12.10
CA CYS A 256 -9.90 18.28 -12.37
C CYS A 256 -9.61 18.71 -13.80
N SER A 257 -10.31 18.16 -14.78
CA SER A 257 -10.19 18.54 -16.19
C SER A 257 -10.52 20.02 -16.42
N ASN A 258 -11.63 20.51 -15.83
CA ASN A 258 -12.05 21.90 -15.96
C ASN A 258 -11.05 22.91 -15.37
N HIS A 259 -10.39 22.52 -14.28
CA HIS A 259 -9.45 23.39 -13.57
C HIS A 259 -7.97 23.08 -13.88
N LYS A 260 -7.68 22.13 -14.76
CA LYS A 260 -6.32 21.65 -15.11
C LYS A 260 -5.54 21.21 -13.86
N LEU A 261 -6.19 20.43 -13.02
CA LEU A 261 -5.64 19.83 -11.83
C LEU A 261 -5.33 18.35 -12.08
N TRP A 262 -4.40 17.80 -11.33
CA TRP A 262 -4.11 16.36 -11.33
C TRP A 262 -5.14 15.61 -10.50
N LEU A 263 -5.77 14.60 -11.06
CA LEU A 263 -6.57 13.65 -10.30
C LEU A 263 -5.69 12.48 -9.85
N HIS A 264 -5.52 12.34 -8.55
CA HIS A 264 -4.92 11.15 -7.95
C HIS A 264 -5.97 10.29 -7.28
N VAL A 265 -5.95 8.97 -7.50
CA VAL A 265 -6.85 8.02 -6.83
C VAL A 265 -6.07 7.15 -5.86
N ASP A 266 -6.33 7.34 -4.56
CA ASP A 266 -5.90 6.40 -3.53
C ASP A 266 -6.83 5.18 -3.54
N GLY A 267 -6.51 4.23 -4.40
CA GLY A 267 -7.15 2.93 -4.52
C GLY A 267 -6.41 1.81 -3.78
N ALA A 268 -5.54 2.17 -2.83
CA ALA A 268 -4.70 1.21 -2.11
C ALA A 268 -5.49 0.00 -1.58
N HIS A 269 -6.71 0.22 -1.07
CA HIS A 269 -7.55 -0.88 -0.59
C HIS A 269 -8.44 -1.46 -1.70
N GLY A 270 -9.30 -0.68 -2.31
CA GLY A 270 -10.34 -1.17 -3.19
C GLY A 270 -10.13 -0.89 -4.68
N GLY A 271 -9.00 -0.31 -5.08
CA GLY A 271 -8.64 -0.19 -6.50
C GLY A 271 -8.63 -1.54 -7.22
N ALA A 272 -8.38 -2.64 -6.49
CA ALA A 272 -8.49 -4.00 -7.00
C ALA A 272 -9.90 -4.37 -7.52
N SER A 273 -10.94 -3.58 -7.23
CA SER A 273 -12.29 -3.76 -7.80
C SER A 273 -12.31 -3.73 -9.33
N ILE A 274 -11.29 -3.14 -9.99
CA ILE A 274 -11.12 -3.18 -11.45
C ILE A 274 -11.11 -4.60 -12.02
N PHE A 275 -10.68 -5.59 -11.23
CA PHE A 275 -10.63 -7.00 -11.64
C PHE A 275 -11.96 -7.73 -11.49
N SER A 276 -12.96 -7.13 -10.84
CA SER A 276 -14.24 -7.76 -10.55
C SER A 276 -15.33 -7.27 -11.52
N SER A 277 -15.92 -8.17 -12.30
CA SER A 277 -17.09 -7.83 -13.13
C SER A 277 -18.27 -7.32 -12.31
N LYS A 278 -18.40 -7.79 -11.06
CA LYS A 278 -19.47 -7.41 -10.14
C LYS A 278 -19.23 -6.04 -9.49
N TYR A 279 -17.99 -5.74 -9.10
CA TYR A 279 -17.67 -4.58 -8.26
C TYR A 279 -16.91 -3.45 -8.98
N LYS A 280 -16.51 -3.62 -10.24
CA LYS A 280 -15.76 -2.58 -10.97
C LYS A 280 -16.52 -1.25 -11.07
N HIS A 281 -17.86 -1.29 -10.93
CA HIS A 281 -18.67 -0.08 -10.94
C HIS A 281 -18.37 0.86 -9.76
N THR A 282 -17.82 0.36 -8.65
CA THR A 282 -17.48 1.18 -7.47
C THR A 282 -16.33 2.14 -7.74
N VAL A 283 -15.49 1.84 -8.74
CA VAL A 283 -14.36 2.66 -9.17
C VAL A 283 -14.58 3.28 -10.55
N LYS A 284 -15.85 3.47 -10.95
CA LYS A 284 -16.21 4.11 -12.20
C LYS A 284 -15.58 5.51 -12.27
N GLY A 285 -14.94 5.84 -13.38
CA GLY A 285 -14.17 7.09 -13.52
C GLY A 285 -12.67 6.95 -13.23
N ILE A 286 -12.20 5.82 -12.68
CA ILE A 286 -10.78 5.61 -12.35
C ILE A 286 -9.87 5.73 -13.57
N GLN A 287 -10.35 5.38 -14.76
CA GLN A 287 -9.60 5.50 -16.03
C GLN A 287 -9.27 6.95 -16.43
N HIS A 288 -9.91 7.91 -15.82
CA HIS A 288 -9.66 9.35 -16.04
C HIS A 288 -8.71 9.96 -15.02
N ALA A 289 -8.24 9.17 -14.05
CA ALA A 289 -7.23 9.65 -13.10
C ALA A 289 -5.87 9.75 -13.77
N ASP A 290 -5.08 10.75 -13.37
CA ASP A 290 -3.68 10.90 -13.82
C ASP A 290 -2.75 9.94 -13.11
N SER A 291 -3.12 9.48 -11.90
CA SER A 291 -2.40 8.44 -11.16
C SER A 291 -3.32 7.64 -10.25
N VAL A 292 -3.01 6.36 -10.10
CA VAL A 292 -3.74 5.41 -9.25
C VAL A 292 -2.75 4.61 -8.40
N VAL A 293 -3.07 4.42 -7.13
CA VAL A 293 -2.37 3.51 -6.22
C VAL A 293 -3.23 2.29 -5.94
N ILE A 294 -2.63 1.09 -6.00
CA ILE A 294 -3.29 -0.18 -5.64
C ILE A 294 -2.28 -1.01 -4.83
N ASP A 295 -2.68 -1.49 -3.64
CA ASP A 295 -1.84 -2.35 -2.83
C ASP A 295 -2.11 -3.82 -3.10
N GLY A 296 -1.06 -4.58 -3.48
CA GLY A 296 -1.17 -6.01 -3.73
C GLY A 296 -1.51 -6.82 -2.48
N HIS A 297 -1.01 -6.40 -1.30
CA HIS A 297 -1.22 -7.12 -0.03
C HIS A 297 -2.58 -6.85 0.65
N LYS A 298 -3.47 -6.10 0.01
CA LYS A 298 -4.83 -5.86 0.49
C LYS A 298 -5.83 -6.74 -0.25
N MET A 299 -6.65 -6.19 -1.12
CA MET A 299 -7.70 -6.98 -1.80
C MET A 299 -7.21 -7.84 -2.97
N MET A 300 -5.94 -7.78 -3.33
CA MET A 300 -5.36 -8.68 -4.35
C MET A 300 -4.77 -9.97 -3.74
N MET A 301 -4.75 -10.10 -2.40
CA MET A 301 -4.31 -11.28 -1.64
C MET A 301 -2.83 -11.67 -1.81
#